data_0b85a5ee0d121c4576368f2fa7408ee5
#
_entry.id   0b85a5ee0d121c4576368f2fa7408ee5
#
_cell.length_a   1.000
_cell.length_b   1.000
_cell.length_c   1.000
_cell.angle_alpha   90.00
_cell.angle_beta   90.00
_cell.angle_gamma   90.00
#
_symmetry.space_group_name_H-M   'P 1'
#
loop_
_entity.id
_entity.type
_entity.pdbx_description
1 polymer ?
#
loop_
_entity_poly.entity_id
_entity_poly.type
_entity_poly.pdbx_seq_one_letter_code
_entity_poly.pdbx_strand_id
1 'polypeptide(L)'
;MPELIKSNCPRDCYDGCGVLVHLEDGKQPRVTGDPDHPVSRGTLCGKCGISYNGVWQDENARLLTPLRRKGPKGSGQFEPISWDNALATIAQKFSGIINEKGAEAILGMQYSGTLSMLAYMFPNRLMHKLGAARVDYSTICNAAGSVAWHLLYGDGAAMGFDPRTARDASCILVWGANPSHSAPHMHKHWLKDSPARVVVIDPVRTVTAAEADLHLQPRPGTDAALAFALLHALRENGSFDDSFIAEHCVGATELEADIERCTPQWGEQQTGVPAADILLAAEIYGAGPSLLWVGQSLQRQPMGGNVMRSAGLLPALTGNIGKPGAGFYYLNYTPFLIGADPDYLEGAQLAAGVTKTVTAMDLADRLLDPEEFKAFLVWNTNPLASCSNQRKLREACAREDLFTVAIDCFATDTTRYADIILPAASFLEFDDLTFSYFNLCVGAQSKVREPMGEALPNQEIFRQIARAMKIDEPALYEEDMEVIG
;
A
#
# COMPACT_ATOMS: atom_id res chain seq x y z
N MET A 1 1.63 8.89 -38.07
CA MET A 1 1.43 9.69 -36.84
C MET A 1 1.78 8.76 -35.71
N PRO A 2 2.39 9.22 -34.63
CA PRO A 2 2.64 8.34 -33.50
C PRO A 2 1.30 7.79 -33.00
N GLU A 3 1.24 6.52 -32.71
CA GLU A 3 0.12 5.91 -32.04
C GLU A 3 0.10 6.37 -30.57
N LEU A 4 -1.09 6.67 -30.05
CA LEU A 4 -1.26 7.16 -28.69
C LEU A 4 -2.17 6.21 -27.90
N ILE A 5 -1.64 5.57 -26.89
CA ILE A 5 -2.39 4.64 -26.04
C ILE A 5 -2.57 5.25 -24.66
N LYS A 6 -3.80 5.25 -24.14
CA LYS A 6 -4.11 5.57 -22.75
C LYS A 6 -3.82 4.37 -21.86
N SER A 7 -3.20 4.62 -20.71
CA SER A 7 -2.93 3.60 -19.68
C SER A 7 -2.92 4.26 -18.30
N ASN A 8 -2.72 3.48 -17.26
CA ASN A 8 -2.62 3.98 -15.89
C ASN A 8 -1.32 3.58 -15.21
N CYS A 9 -0.87 4.43 -14.30
CA CYS A 9 0.29 4.18 -13.46
C CYS A 9 -0.07 3.22 -12.32
N PRO A 10 0.53 2.01 -12.26
CA PRO A 10 0.22 1.03 -11.23
C PRO A 10 1.08 1.14 -9.97
N ARG A 11 1.77 2.25 -9.76
CA ARG A 11 2.58 2.41 -8.55
C ARG A 11 1.72 2.46 -7.31
N ASP A 12 2.23 1.91 -6.23
CA ASP A 12 1.72 2.08 -4.87
C ASP A 12 1.78 3.56 -4.49
N CYS A 13 0.70 4.28 -4.83
CA CYS A 13 0.62 5.73 -4.73
C CYS A 13 -0.84 6.16 -4.59
N TYR A 14 -1.07 7.23 -3.84
CA TYR A 14 -2.41 7.81 -3.65
C TYR A 14 -3.01 8.41 -4.93
N ASP A 15 -2.16 8.81 -5.90
CA ASP A 15 -2.62 9.58 -7.06
C ASP A 15 -3.35 8.72 -8.12
N GLY A 16 -2.91 7.47 -8.37
CA GLY A 16 -3.50 6.60 -9.40
C GLY A 16 -3.58 7.29 -10.78
N CYS A 17 -2.43 7.77 -11.29
CA CYS A 17 -2.41 8.68 -12.45
C CYS A 17 -2.70 8.01 -13.78
N GLY A 18 -3.54 8.64 -14.61
CA GLY A 18 -3.62 8.34 -16.04
C GLY A 18 -2.36 8.79 -16.77
N VAL A 19 -1.91 7.97 -17.71
CA VAL A 19 -0.74 8.23 -18.56
C VAL A 19 -1.07 8.02 -20.03
N LEU A 20 -0.35 8.76 -20.89
CA LEU A 20 -0.33 8.58 -22.32
C LEU A 20 0.98 7.94 -22.74
N VAL A 21 0.91 6.88 -23.51
CA VAL A 21 2.06 6.20 -24.10
C VAL A 21 2.12 6.52 -25.58
N HIS A 22 3.20 7.18 -26.00
CA HIS A 22 3.48 7.55 -27.37
C HIS A 22 4.33 6.46 -28.03
N LEU A 23 3.81 5.83 -29.06
CA LEU A 23 4.49 4.81 -29.84
C LEU A 23 4.90 5.39 -31.20
N GLU A 24 6.17 5.28 -31.53
CA GLU A 24 6.73 5.64 -32.84
C GLU A 24 7.60 4.49 -33.33
N ASP A 25 7.48 4.15 -34.62
CA ASP A 25 8.26 3.05 -35.20
C ASP A 25 9.77 3.21 -34.95
N GLY A 26 10.39 2.16 -34.46
CA GLY A 26 11.82 2.11 -34.18
C GLY A 26 12.29 2.90 -32.96
N LYS A 27 11.37 3.45 -32.15
CA LYS A 27 11.68 4.15 -30.89
C LYS A 27 11.10 3.43 -29.68
N GLN A 28 11.72 3.65 -28.53
CA GLN A 28 11.13 3.20 -27.26
C GLN A 28 9.86 4.00 -26.95
N PRO A 29 8.84 3.38 -26.34
CA PRO A 29 7.64 4.05 -25.88
C PRO A 29 7.96 5.24 -24.96
N ARG A 30 7.34 6.40 -25.20
CA ARG A 30 7.48 7.56 -24.33
C ARG A 30 6.22 7.77 -23.49
N VAL A 31 6.35 7.78 -22.17
CA VAL A 31 5.25 7.95 -21.23
C VAL A 31 5.16 9.41 -20.79
N THR A 32 3.96 9.99 -20.89
CA THR A 32 3.61 11.33 -20.38
C THR A 32 2.35 11.25 -19.54
N GLY A 33 2.02 12.31 -18.79
CA GLY A 33 0.72 12.39 -18.10
C GLY A 33 -0.44 12.57 -19.09
N ASP A 34 -1.60 11.99 -18.77
CA ASP A 34 -2.84 12.22 -19.54
C ASP A 34 -3.49 13.54 -19.09
N PRO A 35 -3.62 14.55 -19.98
CA PRO A 35 -4.23 15.83 -19.65
C PRO A 35 -5.72 15.72 -19.31
N ASP A 36 -6.40 14.70 -19.79
CA ASP A 36 -7.81 14.47 -19.52
C ASP A 36 -8.06 13.75 -18.18
N HIS A 37 -7.00 13.23 -17.54
CA HIS A 37 -7.14 12.53 -16.27
C HIS A 37 -7.49 13.49 -15.13
N PRO A 38 -8.58 13.25 -14.37
CA PRO A 38 -9.12 14.22 -13.42
C PRO A 38 -8.17 14.57 -12.27
N VAL A 39 -7.25 13.65 -11.93
CA VAL A 39 -6.31 13.79 -10.81
C VAL A 39 -4.97 14.36 -11.26
N SER A 40 -4.30 13.72 -12.20
CA SER A 40 -2.94 14.10 -12.63
C SER A 40 -2.90 15.27 -13.62
N ARG A 41 -3.99 15.53 -14.35
CA ARG A 41 -4.18 16.68 -15.26
C ARG A 41 -2.98 16.93 -16.17
N GLY A 42 -2.49 15.88 -16.82
CA GLY A 42 -1.36 15.93 -17.75
C GLY A 42 0.03 15.97 -17.11
N THR A 43 0.13 15.96 -15.79
CA THR A 43 1.43 15.92 -15.11
C THR A 43 1.89 14.49 -14.86
N LEU A 44 3.20 14.26 -14.93
CA LEU A 44 3.85 13.01 -14.56
C LEU A 44 4.87 13.34 -13.47
N CYS A 45 4.79 12.66 -12.32
CA CYS A 45 5.72 12.93 -11.22
C CYS A 45 7.15 12.50 -11.59
N GLY A 46 8.15 13.08 -10.92
CA GLY A 46 9.57 12.77 -11.17
C GLY A 46 9.90 11.28 -11.02
N LYS A 47 9.25 10.57 -10.09
CA LYS A 47 9.43 9.11 -9.91
C LYS A 47 9.05 8.36 -11.19
N CYS A 48 7.88 8.63 -11.75
CA CYS A 48 7.36 7.97 -12.95
C CYS A 48 8.04 8.47 -14.22
N GLY A 49 8.30 9.78 -14.32
CA GLY A 49 8.98 10.37 -15.47
C GLY A 49 10.37 9.78 -15.72
N ILE A 50 11.16 9.60 -14.66
CA ILE A 50 12.51 9.01 -14.72
C ILE A 50 12.44 7.50 -14.92
N SER A 51 11.58 6.80 -14.18
CA SER A 51 11.54 5.34 -14.22
C SER A 51 10.91 4.81 -15.51
N TYR A 52 9.74 5.32 -15.90
CA TYR A 52 9.00 4.80 -17.04
C TYR A 52 9.66 5.12 -18.39
N ASN A 53 10.34 6.28 -18.49
CA ASN A 53 11.11 6.67 -19.66
C ASN A 53 12.61 6.30 -19.55
N GLY A 54 13.00 5.50 -18.57
CA GLY A 54 14.38 5.12 -18.31
C GLY A 54 14.51 3.67 -17.89
N VAL A 55 14.83 3.42 -16.61
CA VAL A 55 15.24 2.10 -16.11
C VAL A 55 14.25 0.95 -16.40
N TRP A 56 12.95 1.24 -16.48
CA TRP A 56 11.92 0.22 -16.79
C TRP A 56 11.97 -0.25 -18.25
N GLN A 57 12.60 0.54 -19.12
CA GLN A 57 12.77 0.24 -20.53
C GLN A 57 14.23 -0.15 -20.90
N ASP A 58 15.12 -0.19 -19.92
CA ASP A 58 16.51 -0.57 -20.10
C ASP A 58 16.68 -2.10 -19.96
N GLU A 59 16.96 -2.77 -21.07
CA GLU A 59 17.18 -4.22 -21.12
C GLU A 59 18.34 -4.67 -20.23
N ASN A 60 19.34 -3.80 -20.00
CA ASN A 60 20.46 -4.13 -19.13
C ASN A 60 20.11 -4.07 -17.64
N ALA A 61 19.05 -3.38 -17.28
CA ALA A 61 18.56 -3.28 -15.91
C ALA A 61 17.53 -4.36 -15.59
N ARG A 62 16.81 -4.89 -16.60
CA ARG A 62 15.72 -5.85 -16.46
C ARG A 62 16.22 -7.28 -16.37
N LEU A 63 15.48 -8.10 -15.62
CA LEU A 63 15.60 -9.56 -15.71
C LEU A 63 14.88 -10.03 -16.98
N LEU A 64 15.59 -10.73 -17.86
CA LEU A 64 15.10 -11.10 -19.19
C LEU A 64 14.80 -12.59 -19.34
N THR A 65 15.44 -13.43 -18.54
CA THR A 65 15.31 -14.90 -18.60
C THR A 65 15.25 -15.47 -17.19
N PRO A 66 14.68 -16.68 -17.00
CA PRO A 66 14.80 -17.38 -15.73
C PRO A 66 16.25 -17.66 -15.38
N LEU A 67 16.58 -17.53 -14.08
CA LEU A 67 17.94 -17.70 -13.58
C LEU A 67 17.95 -18.74 -12.46
N ARG A 68 19.00 -19.56 -12.42
CA ARG A 68 19.31 -20.51 -11.34
C ARG A 68 20.59 -20.12 -10.61
N ARG A 69 20.58 -20.20 -9.30
CA ARG A 69 21.73 -19.94 -8.46
C ARG A 69 22.86 -20.94 -8.72
N LYS A 70 24.11 -20.47 -8.78
CA LYS A 70 25.32 -21.29 -8.92
C LYS A 70 26.18 -21.35 -7.66
N GLY A 71 26.23 -20.27 -6.90
CA GLY A 71 27.08 -20.11 -5.72
C GLY A 71 26.29 -20.21 -4.40
N PRO A 72 26.93 -19.91 -3.27
CA PRO A 72 26.24 -19.76 -2.01
C PRO A 72 25.16 -18.70 -2.07
N LYS A 73 24.09 -18.83 -1.27
CA LYS A 73 23.05 -17.80 -1.18
C LYS A 73 23.64 -16.45 -0.81
N GLY A 74 23.16 -15.39 -1.44
CA GLY A 74 23.67 -14.02 -1.28
C GLY A 74 24.91 -13.69 -2.12
N SER A 75 25.53 -14.67 -2.82
CA SER A 75 26.70 -14.41 -3.69
C SER A 75 26.36 -13.59 -4.94
N GLY A 76 25.12 -13.64 -5.39
CA GLY A 76 24.68 -13.00 -6.64
C GLY A 76 25.15 -13.72 -7.90
N GLN A 77 25.59 -15.00 -7.79
CA GLN A 77 26.05 -15.79 -8.92
C GLN A 77 24.91 -16.64 -9.48
N PHE A 78 24.52 -16.38 -10.72
CA PHE A 78 23.41 -17.04 -11.41
C PHE A 78 23.80 -17.50 -12.79
N GLU A 79 23.07 -18.45 -13.34
CA GLU A 79 23.13 -18.86 -14.74
C GLU A 79 21.72 -18.86 -15.34
N PRO A 80 21.58 -18.49 -16.62
CA PRO A 80 20.30 -18.61 -17.33
C PRO A 80 19.88 -20.08 -17.44
N ILE A 81 18.56 -20.31 -17.28
CA ILE A 81 17.91 -21.60 -17.51
C ILE A 81 16.62 -21.39 -18.31
N SER A 82 16.11 -22.45 -18.95
CA SER A 82 14.79 -22.36 -19.60
C SER A 82 13.65 -22.31 -18.60
N TRP A 83 12.51 -21.76 -19.02
CA TRP A 83 11.28 -21.79 -18.24
C TRP A 83 10.90 -23.21 -17.81
N ASP A 84 10.98 -24.19 -18.72
CA ASP A 84 10.67 -25.60 -18.40
C ASP A 84 11.53 -26.13 -17.25
N ASN A 85 12.83 -25.83 -17.25
CA ASN A 85 13.74 -26.25 -16.18
C ASN A 85 13.45 -25.52 -14.86
N ALA A 86 13.11 -24.24 -14.91
CA ALA A 86 12.73 -23.47 -13.73
C ALA A 86 11.45 -24.02 -13.11
N LEU A 87 10.41 -24.17 -13.91
CA LEU A 87 9.09 -24.68 -13.49
C LEU A 87 9.17 -26.12 -12.99
N ALA A 88 9.89 -27.00 -13.68
CA ALA A 88 10.08 -28.39 -13.23
C ALA A 88 10.80 -28.43 -11.87
N THR A 89 11.81 -27.57 -11.66
CA THR A 89 12.54 -27.48 -10.39
C THR A 89 11.60 -27.00 -9.27
N ILE A 90 10.81 -25.94 -9.51
CA ILE A 90 9.85 -25.42 -8.54
C ILE A 90 8.80 -26.47 -8.19
N ALA A 91 8.20 -27.08 -9.20
CA ALA A 91 7.16 -28.11 -9.01
C ALA A 91 7.69 -29.31 -8.22
N GLN A 92 8.90 -29.80 -8.53
CA GLN A 92 9.54 -30.90 -7.80
C GLN A 92 9.79 -30.53 -6.34
N LYS A 93 10.35 -29.34 -6.09
CA LYS A 93 10.66 -28.85 -4.74
C LYS A 93 9.41 -28.67 -3.91
N PHE A 94 8.39 -27.97 -4.45
CA PHE A 94 7.14 -27.72 -3.73
C PHE A 94 6.40 -29.04 -3.44
N SER A 95 6.28 -29.93 -4.42
CA SER A 95 5.66 -31.25 -4.20
C SER A 95 6.41 -32.07 -3.16
N GLY A 96 7.74 -32.04 -3.17
CA GLY A 96 8.57 -32.72 -2.15
C GLY A 96 8.31 -32.17 -0.75
N ILE A 97 8.30 -30.84 -0.59
CA ILE A 97 8.02 -30.17 0.68
C ILE A 97 6.60 -30.47 1.18
N ILE A 98 5.61 -30.42 0.28
CA ILE A 98 4.21 -30.73 0.61
C ILE A 98 4.08 -32.17 1.13
N ASN A 99 4.73 -33.13 0.47
CA ASN A 99 4.69 -34.52 0.87
C ASN A 99 5.40 -34.81 2.21
N GLU A 100 6.46 -34.08 2.51
CA GLU A 100 7.29 -34.30 3.70
C GLU A 100 6.80 -33.54 4.94
N LYS A 101 6.41 -32.27 4.75
CA LYS A 101 6.13 -31.32 5.83
C LYS A 101 4.73 -30.68 5.78
N GLY A 102 3.99 -30.89 4.69
CA GLY A 102 2.73 -30.21 4.44
C GLY A 102 2.91 -28.88 3.68
N ALA A 103 1.81 -28.40 3.10
CA ALA A 103 1.83 -27.18 2.29
C ALA A 103 2.15 -25.90 3.10
N GLU A 104 1.83 -25.90 4.38
CA GLU A 104 2.14 -24.77 5.29
C GLU A 104 3.63 -24.52 5.48
N ALA A 105 4.51 -25.47 5.09
CA ALA A 105 5.95 -25.28 5.07
C ALA A 105 6.45 -24.44 3.87
N ILE A 106 5.55 -24.07 2.95
CA ILE A 106 5.78 -23.11 1.87
C ILE A 106 5.20 -21.77 2.32
N LEU A 107 6.04 -20.73 2.40
CA LEU A 107 5.62 -19.38 2.75
C LEU A 107 5.59 -18.52 1.50
N GLY A 108 4.43 -17.93 1.17
CA GLY A 108 4.28 -16.92 0.14
C GLY A 108 4.32 -15.51 0.72
N MET A 109 5.03 -14.62 0.05
CA MET A 109 5.03 -13.20 0.38
C MET A 109 4.87 -12.35 -0.87
N GLN A 110 3.87 -11.51 -0.85
CA GLN A 110 3.68 -10.44 -1.82
C GLN A 110 3.50 -9.10 -1.12
N TYR A 111 3.62 -8.02 -1.88
CA TYR A 111 3.18 -6.71 -1.45
C TYR A 111 2.92 -5.78 -2.63
N SER A 112 2.58 -4.51 -2.36
CA SER A 112 2.18 -3.50 -3.34
C SER A 112 3.32 -2.96 -4.22
N GLY A 113 4.26 -3.81 -4.68
CA GLY A 113 5.24 -3.43 -5.69
C GLY A 113 4.60 -2.98 -7.00
N THR A 114 3.37 -3.45 -7.25
CA THR A 114 2.44 -2.92 -8.25
C THR A 114 1.02 -2.93 -7.69
N LEU A 115 0.19 -1.96 -8.14
CA LEU A 115 -1.26 -1.95 -7.94
C LEU A 115 -2.01 -2.38 -9.21
N SER A 116 -1.36 -3.13 -10.10
CA SER A 116 -2.00 -3.90 -11.15
C SER A 116 -2.74 -5.06 -10.51
N MET A 117 -4.07 -5.07 -10.57
CA MET A 117 -4.94 -5.89 -9.72
C MET A 117 -4.75 -7.39 -9.90
N LEU A 118 -4.70 -7.85 -11.17
CA LEU A 118 -4.47 -9.27 -11.46
C LEU A 118 -3.05 -9.68 -11.05
N ALA A 119 -2.03 -8.91 -11.47
CA ALA A 119 -0.64 -9.21 -11.12
C ALA A 119 -0.40 -9.20 -9.61
N TYR A 120 -1.22 -8.46 -8.85
CA TYR A 120 -1.18 -8.38 -7.39
C TYR A 120 -1.93 -9.52 -6.71
N MET A 121 -3.18 -9.80 -7.11
CA MET A 121 -4.10 -10.68 -6.38
C MET A 121 -4.17 -12.11 -6.90
N PHE A 122 -4.25 -12.30 -8.23
CA PHE A 122 -4.42 -13.61 -8.85
C PHE A 122 -3.40 -14.67 -8.37
N PRO A 123 -2.11 -14.35 -8.14
CA PRO A 123 -1.14 -15.30 -7.61
C PRO A 123 -1.57 -16.00 -6.30
N ASN A 124 -2.36 -15.34 -5.47
CA ASN A 124 -2.86 -15.92 -4.22
C ASN A 124 -3.76 -17.15 -4.42
N ARG A 125 -4.41 -17.28 -5.60
CA ARG A 125 -5.23 -18.45 -5.95
C ARG A 125 -4.43 -19.77 -5.80
N LEU A 126 -3.19 -19.77 -6.29
CA LEU A 126 -2.32 -20.93 -6.12
C LEU A 126 -1.97 -21.18 -4.66
N MET A 127 -1.66 -20.15 -3.90
CA MET A 127 -1.33 -20.26 -2.48
C MET A 127 -2.50 -20.82 -1.68
N HIS A 128 -3.71 -20.33 -1.94
CA HIS A 128 -4.95 -20.85 -1.33
C HIS A 128 -5.20 -22.31 -1.70
N LYS A 129 -5.10 -22.65 -2.98
CA LYS A 129 -5.33 -24.02 -3.47
C LYS A 129 -4.34 -25.02 -2.88
N LEU A 130 -3.08 -24.61 -2.69
CA LEU A 130 -2.06 -25.46 -2.05
C LEU A 130 -2.29 -25.60 -0.53
N GLY A 131 -2.94 -24.63 0.12
CA GLY A 131 -2.95 -24.50 1.57
C GLY A 131 -1.63 -23.99 2.13
N ALA A 132 -0.88 -23.23 1.33
CA ALA A 132 0.42 -22.68 1.70
C ALA A 132 0.26 -21.51 2.69
N ALA A 133 1.27 -21.31 3.55
CA ALA A 133 1.31 -20.18 4.47
C ALA A 133 1.54 -18.87 3.72
N ARG A 134 1.03 -17.76 4.27
CA ARG A 134 1.19 -16.42 3.68
C ARG A 134 1.68 -15.41 4.72
N VAL A 135 2.42 -14.42 4.24
CA VAL A 135 2.75 -13.25 5.05
C VAL A 135 1.57 -12.28 5.01
N ASP A 136 1.10 -11.86 6.18
CA ASP A 136 0.19 -10.72 6.28
C ASP A 136 0.99 -9.42 6.11
N TYR A 137 1.04 -8.96 4.88
CA TYR A 137 1.74 -7.74 4.48
C TYR A 137 1.11 -6.46 5.07
N SER A 138 -0.17 -6.49 5.43
CA SER A 138 -0.83 -5.34 6.05
C SER A 138 -0.15 -4.91 7.36
N THR A 139 0.54 -5.84 8.03
CA THR A 139 1.24 -5.61 9.29
C THR A 139 2.45 -4.68 9.20
N ILE A 140 3.01 -4.44 8.01
CA ILE A 140 4.01 -3.37 7.77
C ILE A 140 3.42 -2.13 7.12
N CYS A 141 2.12 -2.11 6.81
CA CYS A 141 1.44 -1.00 6.16
C CYS A 141 0.38 -0.37 7.05
N ASN A 142 -0.84 -0.84 6.96
CA ASN A 142 -2.02 -0.16 7.48
C ASN A 142 -2.76 -0.93 8.60
N ALA A 143 -2.29 -2.11 9.02
CA ALA A 143 -3.05 -2.97 9.93
C ALA A 143 -3.45 -2.27 11.23
N ALA A 144 -2.52 -1.62 11.92
CA ALA A 144 -2.82 -0.96 13.21
C ALA A 144 -3.82 0.20 13.03
N GLY A 145 -3.66 0.98 11.95
CA GLY A 145 -4.59 2.06 11.61
C GLY A 145 -5.97 1.53 11.20
N SER A 146 -6.02 0.46 10.40
CA SER A 146 -7.28 -0.17 9.99
C SER A 146 -8.05 -0.70 11.20
N VAL A 147 -7.38 -1.37 12.13
CA VAL A 147 -8.01 -1.81 13.41
C VAL A 147 -8.50 -0.61 14.22
N ALA A 148 -7.72 0.47 14.29
CA ALA A 148 -8.11 1.68 15.00
C ALA A 148 -9.40 2.31 14.42
N TRP A 149 -9.47 2.43 13.09
CA TRP A 149 -10.66 2.96 12.41
C TRP A 149 -11.86 2.01 12.52
N HIS A 150 -11.63 0.69 12.44
CA HIS A 150 -12.68 -0.30 12.65
C HIS A 150 -13.30 -0.17 14.06
N LEU A 151 -12.47 0.02 15.07
CA LEU A 151 -12.94 0.22 16.46
C LEU A 151 -13.68 1.55 16.66
N LEU A 152 -13.38 2.59 15.86
CA LEU A 152 -14.03 3.89 15.95
C LEU A 152 -15.29 3.99 15.10
N TYR A 153 -15.25 3.46 13.88
CA TYR A 153 -16.23 3.74 12.84
C TYR A 153 -16.88 2.49 12.23
N GLY A 154 -16.54 1.30 12.72
CA GLY A 154 -17.13 0.04 12.26
C GLY A 154 -16.50 -0.52 10.99
N ASP A 155 -15.93 0.31 10.13
CA ASP A 155 -15.16 -0.10 8.97
C ASP A 155 -13.89 0.75 8.85
N GLY A 156 -12.76 0.07 8.68
CA GLY A 156 -11.48 0.69 8.90
C GLY A 156 -10.91 1.43 7.70
N ALA A 157 -10.33 0.69 6.77
CA ALA A 157 -9.56 1.27 5.68
C ALA A 157 -10.38 1.49 4.41
N ALA A 158 -11.57 0.92 4.31
CA ALA A 158 -12.37 0.96 3.10
C ALA A 158 -13.05 2.30 2.88
N MET A 159 -13.32 3.04 3.95
CA MET A 159 -14.11 4.26 3.93
C MET A 159 -13.25 5.49 4.20
N GLY A 160 -13.54 6.55 3.47
CA GLY A 160 -12.97 7.88 3.65
C GLY A 160 -13.98 8.92 3.19
N PHE A 161 -13.62 10.19 3.27
CA PHE A 161 -14.44 11.24 2.67
C PHE A 161 -14.41 11.17 1.13
N ASP A 162 -15.43 11.70 0.48
CA ASP A 162 -15.38 11.91 -0.96
C ASP A 162 -14.42 13.08 -1.28
N PRO A 163 -13.26 12.83 -1.93
CA PRO A 163 -12.28 13.89 -2.20
C PRO A 163 -12.83 15.03 -3.08
N ARG A 164 -13.92 14.80 -3.82
CA ARG A 164 -14.58 15.83 -4.64
C ARG A 164 -15.24 16.91 -3.79
N THR A 165 -15.59 16.61 -2.55
CA THR A 165 -16.24 17.56 -1.62
C THR A 165 -15.25 18.45 -0.87
N ALA A 166 -13.94 18.30 -1.05
CA ALA A 166 -12.92 19.12 -0.37
C ALA A 166 -13.06 20.63 -0.62
N ARG A 167 -13.64 21.02 -1.76
CA ARG A 167 -13.97 22.41 -2.06
C ARG A 167 -14.99 23.03 -1.11
N ASP A 168 -15.76 22.23 -0.40
CA ASP A 168 -16.75 22.64 0.57
C ASP A 168 -16.18 22.69 2.00
N ALA A 169 -14.91 22.28 2.19
CA ALA A 169 -14.24 22.30 3.47
C ALA A 169 -13.75 23.71 3.84
N SER A 170 -13.84 24.05 5.13
CA SER A 170 -13.21 25.23 5.71
C SER A 170 -11.79 24.94 6.18
N CYS A 171 -11.51 23.69 6.56
CA CYS A 171 -10.20 23.24 7.01
C CYS A 171 -9.86 21.86 6.43
N ILE A 172 -8.58 21.67 6.04
CA ILE A 172 -7.98 20.38 5.79
C ILE A 172 -6.83 20.21 6.78
N LEU A 173 -7.02 19.32 7.76
CA LEU A 173 -5.99 18.96 8.73
C LEU A 173 -5.22 17.75 8.22
N VAL A 174 -3.94 17.95 7.87
CA VAL A 174 -3.02 16.91 7.41
C VAL A 174 -2.13 16.47 8.57
N TRP A 175 -2.28 15.25 9.04
CA TRP A 175 -1.56 14.75 10.21
C TRP A 175 -0.65 13.57 9.88
N GLY A 176 0.65 13.73 10.03
CA GLY A 176 1.64 12.68 9.78
C GLY A 176 1.67 12.18 8.34
N ALA A 177 1.32 13.03 7.39
CA ALA A 177 1.35 12.75 5.96
C ALA A 177 2.18 13.81 5.22
N ASN A 178 2.91 13.38 4.18
CA ASN A 178 3.68 14.27 3.33
C ASN A 178 3.21 14.16 1.87
N PRO A 179 2.04 14.72 1.53
CA PRO A 179 1.47 14.62 0.19
C PRO A 179 2.39 15.11 -0.91
N SER A 180 3.22 16.12 -0.67
CA SER A 180 4.18 16.62 -1.67
C SER A 180 5.12 15.51 -2.21
N HIS A 181 5.35 14.44 -1.44
CA HIS A 181 6.18 13.30 -1.82
C HIS A 181 5.38 12.04 -2.11
N SER A 182 4.40 11.70 -1.25
CA SER A 182 3.62 10.46 -1.37
C SER A 182 2.46 10.55 -2.35
N ALA A 183 1.92 11.76 -2.57
CA ALA A 183 0.77 12.04 -3.44
C ALA A 183 0.96 13.41 -4.16
N PRO A 184 2.00 13.56 -5.03
CA PRO A 184 2.39 14.86 -5.55
C PRO A 184 1.31 15.56 -6.37
N HIS A 185 0.43 14.83 -7.07
CA HIS A 185 -0.66 15.42 -7.81
C HIS A 185 -1.82 15.82 -6.88
N MET A 186 -2.11 15.01 -5.86
CA MET A 186 -3.06 15.39 -4.81
C MET A 186 -2.59 16.64 -4.06
N HIS A 187 -1.30 16.72 -3.74
CA HIS A 187 -0.73 17.93 -3.15
C HIS A 187 -0.94 19.15 -4.05
N LYS A 188 -0.62 19.03 -5.35
CA LYS A 188 -0.65 20.15 -6.30
C LYS A 188 -2.07 20.54 -6.72
N HIS A 189 -2.92 19.57 -7.06
CA HIS A 189 -4.20 19.78 -7.75
C HIS A 189 -5.42 19.58 -6.87
N TRP A 190 -5.23 19.16 -5.62
CA TRP A 190 -6.32 18.97 -4.67
C TRP A 190 -6.08 19.81 -3.40
N LEU A 191 -4.97 19.61 -2.71
CA LEU A 191 -4.70 20.31 -1.45
C LEU A 191 -4.46 21.82 -1.68
N LYS A 192 -3.59 22.17 -2.63
CA LYS A 192 -3.27 23.58 -2.93
C LYS A 192 -4.37 24.33 -3.67
N ASP A 193 -5.18 23.64 -4.47
CA ASP A 193 -6.30 24.25 -5.19
C ASP A 193 -7.56 24.38 -4.29
N SER A 194 -7.55 23.79 -3.08
CA SER A 194 -8.66 23.92 -2.13
C SER A 194 -8.72 25.34 -1.55
N PRO A 195 -9.92 25.92 -1.38
CA PRO A 195 -10.09 27.17 -0.64
C PRO A 195 -9.95 27.03 0.88
N ALA A 196 -9.88 25.78 1.39
CA ALA A 196 -9.77 25.49 2.81
C ALA A 196 -8.44 25.97 3.40
N ARG A 197 -8.45 26.38 4.65
CA ARG A 197 -7.20 26.55 5.42
C ARG A 197 -6.55 25.21 5.66
N VAL A 198 -5.24 25.12 5.42
CA VAL A 198 -4.46 23.90 5.58
C VAL A 198 -3.67 23.96 6.89
N VAL A 199 -3.95 23.03 7.79
CA VAL A 199 -3.17 22.80 9.01
C VAL A 199 -2.37 21.53 8.85
N VAL A 200 -1.06 21.58 9.10
CA VAL A 200 -0.19 20.39 9.04
C VAL A 200 0.37 20.09 10.41
N ILE A 201 0.24 18.84 10.83
CA ILE A 201 0.88 18.30 12.03
C ILE A 201 1.93 17.28 11.58
N ASP A 202 3.20 17.65 11.69
CA ASP A 202 4.33 16.81 11.29
C ASP A 202 5.60 17.27 12.04
N PRO A 203 6.41 16.37 12.62
CA PRO A 203 7.66 16.75 13.30
C PRO A 203 8.69 17.37 12.34
N VAL A 204 8.55 17.13 11.03
CA VAL A 204 9.43 17.67 10.00
C VAL A 204 8.72 18.78 9.21
N ARG A 205 9.41 19.90 8.98
CA ARG A 205 8.91 20.93 8.08
C ARG A 205 9.04 20.50 6.63
N THR A 206 8.12 19.64 6.20
CA THR A 206 8.01 19.16 4.82
C THR A 206 7.63 20.29 3.85
N VAL A 207 7.67 20.04 2.54
CA VAL A 207 7.15 21.03 1.55
C VAL A 207 5.67 21.29 1.81
N THR A 208 4.88 20.25 2.11
CA THR A 208 3.46 20.42 2.47
C THR A 208 3.29 21.32 3.69
N ALA A 209 4.08 21.10 4.74
CA ALA A 209 4.06 21.91 5.96
C ALA A 209 4.55 23.34 5.74
N ALA A 210 5.52 23.56 4.84
CA ALA A 210 6.04 24.88 4.52
C ALA A 210 5.05 25.75 3.73
N GLU A 211 4.09 25.12 3.05
CA GLU A 211 3.04 25.78 2.25
C GLU A 211 1.70 25.84 2.99
N ALA A 212 1.59 25.29 4.21
CA ALA A 212 0.39 25.31 5.03
C ALA A 212 0.16 26.66 5.73
N ASP A 213 -1.09 26.94 6.10
CA ASP A 213 -1.46 28.12 6.90
C ASP A 213 -0.95 28.03 8.34
N LEU A 214 -0.87 26.80 8.88
CA LEU A 214 -0.34 26.53 10.22
C LEU A 214 0.40 25.21 10.24
N HIS A 215 1.59 25.17 10.83
CA HIS A 215 2.38 23.97 11.02
C HIS A 215 2.68 23.73 12.50
N LEU A 216 2.17 22.62 13.05
CA LEU A 216 2.47 22.15 14.39
C LEU A 216 3.57 21.09 14.32
N GLN A 217 4.65 21.27 15.08
CA GLN A 217 5.80 20.35 15.12
C GLN A 217 5.86 19.61 16.47
N PRO A 218 5.12 18.53 16.66
CA PRO A 218 5.21 17.76 17.90
C PRO A 218 6.52 16.99 17.99
N ARG A 219 6.99 16.75 19.20
CA ARG A 219 8.04 15.74 19.43
C ARG A 219 7.51 14.37 18.95
N PRO A 220 8.33 13.59 18.21
CA PRO A 220 7.93 12.24 17.78
C PRO A 220 7.43 11.40 18.95
N GLY A 221 6.31 10.69 18.76
CA GLY A 221 5.69 9.86 19.78
C GLY A 221 4.71 10.56 20.72
N THR A 222 4.42 11.84 20.50
CA THR A 222 3.50 12.63 21.34
C THR A 222 2.17 13.00 20.69
N ASP A 223 1.86 12.40 19.55
CA ASP A 223 0.66 12.70 18.75
C ASP A 223 -0.63 12.50 19.54
N ALA A 224 -0.73 11.44 20.36
CA ALA A 224 -1.92 11.21 21.17
C ALA A 224 -2.14 12.34 22.19
N ALA A 225 -1.07 12.86 22.80
CA ALA A 225 -1.16 13.97 23.72
C ALA A 225 -1.61 15.26 22.99
N LEU A 226 -1.12 15.48 21.77
CA LEU A 226 -1.56 16.60 20.94
C LEU A 226 -3.04 16.47 20.58
N ALA A 227 -3.50 15.25 20.24
CA ALA A 227 -4.90 15.00 19.92
C ALA A 227 -5.83 15.37 21.08
N PHE A 228 -5.49 14.93 22.31
CA PHE A 228 -6.30 15.25 23.49
C PHE A 228 -6.24 16.74 23.85
N ALA A 229 -5.10 17.42 23.67
CA ALA A 229 -5.03 18.87 23.85
C ALA A 229 -5.85 19.65 22.82
N LEU A 230 -5.92 19.18 21.57
CA LEU A 230 -6.81 19.72 20.56
C LEU A 230 -8.29 19.47 20.91
N LEU A 231 -8.65 18.28 21.40
CA LEU A 231 -10.00 17.95 21.85
C LEU A 231 -10.44 18.85 23.02
N HIS A 232 -9.56 19.07 24.00
CA HIS A 232 -9.81 20.03 25.07
C HIS A 232 -10.12 21.43 24.51
N ALA A 233 -9.28 21.95 23.63
CA ALA A 233 -9.46 23.26 23.03
C ALA A 233 -10.76 23.36 22.22
N LEU A 234 -11.13 22.30 21.47
CA LEU A 234 -12.38 22.20 20.72
C LEU A 234 -13.60 22.13 21.63
N ARG A 235 -13.50 21.45 22.79
CA ARG A 235 -14.58 21.43 23.79
C ARG A 235 -14.79 22.81 24.39
N GLU A 236 -13.72 23.47 24.80
CA GLU A 236 -13.79 24.78 25.44
C GLU A 236 -14.30 25.90 24.51
N ASN A 237 -13.96 25.84 23.21
CA ASN A 237 -14.44 26.82 22.23
C ASN A 237 -15.84 26.53 21.67
N GLY A 238 -16.50 25.45 22.15
CA GLY A 238 -17.86 25.10 21.73
C GLY A 238 -17.97 24.42 20.37
N SER A 239 -16.87 23.85 19.85
CA SER A 239 -16.85 23.17 18.55
C SER A 239 -17.36 21.72 18.60
N PHE A 240 -17.62 21.15 19.77
CA PHE A 240 -18.23 19.83 19.86
C PHE A 240 -19.68 19.88 19.39
N ASP A 241 -20.10 18.89 18.63
CA ASP A 241 -21.49 18.70 18.21
C ASP A 241 -22.19 17.76 19.17
N ASP A 242 -22.69 18.31 20.30
CA ASP A 242 -23.33 17.53 21.36
C ASP A 242 -24.56 16.77 20.86
N SER A 243 -25.23 17.26 19.82
CA SER A 243 -26.40 16.57 19.26
C SER A 243 -25.96 15.35 18.43
N PHE A 244 -24.92 15.48 17.61
CA PHE A 244 -24.33 14.38 16.87
C PHE A 244 -23.73 13.33 17.83
N ILE A 245 -23.05 13.79 18.89
CA ILE A 245 -22.47 12.91 19.91
C ILE A 245 -23.55 12.08 20.58
N ALA A 246 -24.64 12.71 21.00
CA ALA A 246 -25.72 12.03 21.68
C ALA A 246 -26.45 11.00 20.80
N GLU A 247 -26.57 11.25 19.51
CA GLU A 247 -27.28 10.39 18.57
C GLU A 247 -26.39 9.27 17.98
N HIS A 248 -25.12 9.56 17.75
CA HIS A 248 -24.26 8.70 16.92
C HIS A 248 -22.98 8.17 17.61
N CYS A 249 -22.63 8.66 18.81
CA CYS A 249 -21.41 8.25 19.49
C CYS A 249 -21.71 7.41 20.75
N VAL A 250 -20.90 6.37 20.95
CA VAL A 250 -20.89 5.56 22.16
C VAL A 250 -19.58 5.77 22.90
N GLY A 251 -19.59 5.92 24.22
CA GLY A 251 -18.39 6.06 25.04
C GLY A 251 -17.83 7.49 25.10
N ALA A 252 -18.52 8.50 24.58
CA ALA A 252 -18.04 9.88 24.61
C ALA A 252 -17.98 10.45 26.04
N THR A 253 -18.95 10.10 26.90
CA THR A 253 -19.00 10.54 28.29
C THR A 253 -17.79 10.06 29.10
N GLU A 254 -17.30 8.86 28.84
CA GLU A 254 -16.14 8.27 29.50
C GLU A 254 -14.83 9.01 29.17
N LEU A 255 -14.79 9.76 28.08
CA LEU A 255 -13.62 10.55 27.66
C LEU A 255 -13.59 11.95 28.27
N GLU A 256 -14.71 12.47 28.78
CA GLU A 256 -14.80 13.87 29.24
C GLU A 256 -13.75 14.22 30.30
N ALA A 257 -13.55 13.37 31.30
CA ALA A 257 -12.55 13.62 32.36
C ALA A 257 -11.10 13.60 31.81
N ASP A 258 -10.81 12.82 30.79
CA ASP A 258 -9.50 12.78 30.16
C ASP A 258 -9.28 14.01 29.27
N ILE A 259 -10.31 14.43 28.53
CA ILE A 259 -10.30 15.64 27.71
C ILE A 259 -10.11 16.87 28.60
N GLU A 260 -10.85 16.96 29.72
CA GLU A 260 -10.76 18.09 30.66
C GLU A 260 -9.35 18.28 31.23
N ARG A 261 -8.64 17.20 31.53
CA ARG A 261 -7.25 17.26 32.07
C ARG A 261 -6.20 17.68 31.06
N CYS A 262 -6.45 17.45 29.77
CA CYS A 262 -5.46 17.62 28.69
C CYS A 262 -5.48 19.04 28.13
N THR A 263 -5.27 20.07 28.97
CA THR A 263 -5.27 21.47 28.54
C THR A 263 -4.22 21.78 27.47
N PRO A 264 -4.35 22.85 26.69
CA PRO A 264 -3.32 23.28 25.72
C PRO A 264 -1.93 23.47 26.35
N GLN A 265 -1.86 23.95 27.60
CA GLN A 265 -0.61 24.09 28.34
C GLN A 265 0.01 22.76 28.71
N TRP A 266 -0.81 21.76 29.12
CA TRP A 266 -0.35 20.40 29.27
C TRP A 266 0.14 19.84 27.92
N GLY A 267 -0.61 20.09 26.85
CA GLY A 267 -0.25 19.70 25.49
C GLY A 267 1.13 20.26 25.09
N GLU A 268 1.38 21.53 25.35
CA GLU A 268 2.70 22.15 25.10
C GLU A 268 3.83 21.45 25.88
N GLN A 269 3.62 21.15 27.14
CA GLN A 269 4.59 20.42 27.97
C GLN A 269 4.91 19.03 27.40
N GLN A 270 3.87 18.29 26.96
CA GLN A 270 4.01 16.94 26.44
C GLN A 270 4.60 16.91 25.02
N THR A 271 4.19 17.82 24.15
CA THR A 271 4.47 17.77 22.72
C THR A 271 5.54 18.74 22.24
N GLY A 272 5.77 19.82 22.98
CA GLY A 272 6.60 20.94 22.55
C GLY A 272 5.92 21.89 21.58
N VAL A 273 4.67 21.65 21.20
CA VAL A 273 3.88 22.57 20.38
C VAL A 273 3.34 23.70 21.29
N PRO A 274 3.55 24.97 20.96
CA PRO A 274 3.04 26.08 21.76
C PRO A 274 1.54 26.00 22.01
N ALA A 275 1.09 26.28 23.23
CA ALA A 275 -0.34 26.25 23.57
C ALA A 275 -1.16 27.19 22.66
N ALA A 276 -0.61 28.32 22.28
CA ALA A 276 -1.25 29.26 21.34
C ALA A 276 -1.50 28.63 19.96
N ASP A 277 -0.57 27.80 19.46
CA ASP A 277 -0.73 27.14 18.16
C ASP A 277 -1.74 25.98 18.26
N ILE A 278 -1.81 25.29 19.40
CA ILE A 278 -2.86 24.29 19.69
C ILE A 278 -4.24 24.93 19.67
N LEU A 279 -4.40 26.08 20.33
CA LEU A 279 -5.65 26.83 20.33
C LEU A 279 -6.03 27.31 18.93
N LEU A 280 -5.07 27.85 18.18
CA LEU A 280 -5.31 28.30 16.80
C LEU A 280 -5.68 27.14 15.86
N ALA A 281 -5.04 25.97 16.00
CA ALA A 281 -5.40 24.80 15.23
C ALA A 281 -6.82 24.31 15.55
N ALA A 282 -7.21 24.32 16.83
CA ALA A 282 -8.55 23.99 17.26
C ALA A 282 -9.60 25.00 16.73
N GLU A 283 -9.30 26.29 16.72
CA GLU A 283 -10.16 27.32 16.12
C GLU A 283 -10.37 27.07 14.62
N ILE A 284 -9.28 26.81 13.88
CA ILE A 284 -9.34 26.59 12.43
C ILE A 284 -10.13 25.33 12.12
N TYR A 285 -9.87 24.21 12.83
CA TYR A 285 -10.54 22.94 12.62
C TYR A 285 -12.00 22.98 13.07
N GLY A 286 -12.29 23.65 14.20
CA GLY A 286 -13.62 23.79 14.77
C GLY A 286 -14.58 24.66 13.96
N ALA A 287 -14.06 25.53 13.08
CA ALA A 287 -14.89 26.36 12.19
C ALA A 287 -15.74 25.53 11.22
N GLY A 288 -15.31 24.28 10.92
CA GLY A 288 -16.02 23.31 10.07
C GLY A 288 -16.75 23.84 8.83
N PRO A 289 -17.14 22.97 7.89
CA PRO A 289 -16.83 21.55 7.85
C PRO A 289 -15.32 21.31 7.66
N SER A 290 -14.80 20.26 8.28
CA SER A 290 -13.36 19.99 8.30
C SER A 290 -13.02 18.57 7.88
N LEU A 291 -11.96 18.41 7.10
CA LEU A 291 -11.39 17.15 6.67
C LEU A 291 -10.14 16.83 7.49
N LEU A 292 -10.03 15.58 7.94
CA LEU A 292 -8.84 15.03 8.59
C LEU A 292 -8.14 14.06 7.64
N TRP A 293 -6.94 14.40 7.16
CA TRP A 293 -6.07 13.50 6.41
C TRP A 293 -5.00 12.91 7.34
N VAL A 294 -5.14 11.64 7.69
CA VAL A 294 -4.19 10.92 8.55
C VAL A 294 -3.21 10.13 7.71
N GLY A 295 -1.92 10.35 7.93
CA GLY A 295 -0.85 9.61 7.27
C GLY A 295 -0.54 8.28 7.95
N GLN A 296 0.06 7.38 7.18
CA GLN A 296 0.50 6.06 7.63
C GLN A 296 1.52 6.12 8.79
N SER A 297 2.23 7.22 8.94
CA SER A 297 3.28 7.38 9.96
C SER A 297 2.75 7.31 11.38
N LEU A 298 1.51 7.76 11.64
CA LEU A 298 0.95 7.80 12.99
C LEU A 298 0.87 6.42 13.65
N GLN A 299 0.61 5.37 12.88
CA GLN A 299 0.55 4.02 13.42
C GLN A 299 1.92 3.36 13.61
N ARG A 300 2.99 3.91 12.97
CA ARG A 300 4.34 3.28 12.94
C ARG A 300 5.21 3.71 14.12
N GLN A 301 4.63 3.69 15.29
CA GLN A 301 5.26 4.04 16.57
C GLN A 301 4.68 3.18 17.70
N PRO A 302 5.30 3.14 18.88
CA PRO A 302 4.70 2.46 20.03
C PRO A 302 3.28 2.92 20.28
N MET A 303 2.37 2.00 20.53
CA MET A 303 0.92 2.25 20.70
C MET A 303 0.25 2.93 19.50
N GLY A 304 0.79 2.73 18.29
CA GLY A 304 0.35 3.42 17.07
C GLY A 304 -1.15 3.30 16.76
N GLY A 305 -1.78 2.16 17.06
CA GLY A 305 -3.24 2.02 16.96
C GLY A 305 -4.00 2.98 17.88
N ASN A 306 -3.53 3.19 19.12
CA ASN A 306 -4.15 4.15 20.04
C ASN A 306 -3.90 5.60 19.60
N VAL A 307 -2.72 5.89 19.03
CA VAL A 307 -2.43 7.20 18.44
C VAL A 307 -3.41 7.51 17.31
N MET A 308 -3.63 6.54 16.40
CA MET A 308 -4.62 6.67 15.32
C MET A 308 -6.03 6.90 15.86
N ARG A 309 -6.44 6.14 16.90
CA ARG A 309 -7.74 6.34 17.56
C ARG A 309 -7.88 7.74 18.14
N SER A 310 -6.84 8.26 18.79
CA SER A 310 -6.87 9.61 19.39
C SER A 310 -7.12 10.70 18.34
N ALA A 311 -6.42 10.63 17.21
CA ALA A 311 -6.66 11.56 16.09
C ALA A 311 -8.06 11.40 15.48
N GLY A 312 -8.53 10.15 15.40
CA GLY A 312 -9.85 9.81 14.86
C GLY A 312 -11.03 10.30 15.70
N LEU A 313 -10.82 10.70 16.95
CA LEU A 313 -11.88 11.31 17.78
C LEU A 313 -12.28 12.71 17.28
N LEU A 314 -11.37 13.43 16.61
CA LEU A 314 -11.66 14.80 16.19
C LEU A 314 -12.91 14.91 15.29
N PRO A 315 -13.01 14.19 14.15
CA PRO A 315 -14.19 14.30 13.30
C PRO A 315 -15.46 13.78 13.98
N ALA A 316 -15.38 12.76 14.84
CA ALA A 316 -16.53 12.24 15.55
C ALA A 316 -17.13 13.25 16.54
N LEU A 317 -16.29 13.83 17.41
CA LEU A 317 -16.75 14.72 18.46
C LEU A 317 -17.16 16.12 17.94
N THR A 318 -16.68 16.51 16.77
CA THR A 318 -17.08 17.78 16.11
C THR A 318 -18.16 17.59 15.06
N GLY A 319 -18.77 16.40 14.94
CA GLY A 319 -19.80 16.10 13.95
C GLY A 319 -19.33 16.27 12.49
N ASN A 320 -18.02 16.17 12.24
CA ASN A 320 -17.44 16.26 10.91
C ASN A 320 -17.49 14.90 10.18
N ILE A 321 -18.67 14.29 10.14
CA ILE A 321 -18.93 12.99 9.50
C ILE A 321 -20.21 13.09 8.66
N GLY A 322 -20.19 12.43 7.48
CA GLY A 322 -21.39 12.23 6.66
C GLY A 322 -21.92 13.46 5.93
N LYS A 323 -21.16 14.54 5.84
CA LYS A 323 -21.54 15.79 5.15
C LYS A 323 -20.44 16.26 4.19
N PRO A 324 -20.78 17.00 3.10
CA PRO A 324 -19.79 17.55 2.18
C PRO A 324 -18.76 18.42 2.90
N GLY A 325 -17.50 18.31 2.50
CA GLY A 325 -16.37 19.05 3.09
C GLY A 325 -15.92 18.57 4.47
N ALA A 326 -16.50 17.48 4.97
CA ALA A 326 -16.18 16.90 6.26
C ALA A 326 -15.81 15.41 6.14
N GLY A 327 -15.17 14.87 7.17
CA GLY A 327 -14.81 13.48 7.27
C GLY A 327 -13.34 13.25 7.57
N PHE A 328 -12.93 12.00 7.45
CA PHE A 328 -11.55 11.61 7.60
C PHE A 328 -11.05 10.87 6.35
N TYR A 329 -9.76 10.86 6.17
CA TYR A 329 -9.09 10.08 5.15
C TYR A 329 -7.87 9.39 5.76
N TYR A 330 -7.81 8.09 5.59
CA TYR A 330 -6.65 7.26 5.89
C TYR A 330 -6.25 6.46 4.66
N LEU A 331 -7.13 5.58 4.18
CA LEU A 331 -7.09 4.91 2.89
C LEU A 331 -8.52 4.90 2.33
N ASN A 332 -8.65 4.86 1.01
CA ASN A 332 -9.96 4.81 0.37
C ASN A 332 -9.99 3.67 -0.64
N TYR A 333 -10.47 2.51 -0.20
CA TYR A 333 -10.64 1.34 -1.06
C TYR A 333 -12.05 1.24 -1.65
N THR A 334 -12.90 2.23 -1.42
CA THR A 334 -14.31 2.21 -1.86
C THR A 334 -14.50 1.87 -3.34
N PRO A 335 -13.74 2.44 -4.30
CA PRO A 335 -13.90 2.08 -5.72
C PRO A 335 -13.60 0.60 -5.98
N PHE A 336 -12.61 0.06 -5.29
CA PHE A 336 -12.22 -1.33 -5.40
C PHE A 336 -13.28 -2.26 -4.81
N LEU A 337 -13.79 -1.95 -3.60
CA LEU A 337 -14.79 -2.77 -2.91
C LEU A 337 -16.17 -2.74 -3.56
N ILE A 338 -16.50 -1.66 -4.29
CA ILE A 338 -17.79 -1.56 -5.01
C ILE A 338 -17.70 -2.21 -6.40
N GLY A 339 -16.55 -2.12 -7.06
CA GLY A 339 -16.35 -2.53 -8.45
C GLY A 339 -15.63 -3.86 -8.64
N ALA A 340 -15.12 -4.47 -7.58
CA ALA A 340 -14.40 -5.74 -7.65
C ALA A 340 -14.72 -6.61 -6.44
N ASP A 341 -14.57 -7.93 -6.61
CA ASP A 341 -14.62 -8.91 -5.53
C ASP A 341 -13.19 -9.37 -5.19
N PRO A 342 -12.56 -8.81 -4.12
CA PRO A 342 -11.21 -9.19 -3.73
C PRO A 342 -11.06 -10.68 -3.42
N ASP A 343 -12.06 -11.29 -2.79
CA ASP A 343 -12.03 -12.70 -2.42
C ASP A 343 -12.05 -13.58 -3.67
N TYR A 344 -12.82 -13.20 -4.69
CA TYR A 344 -12.80 -13.87 -5.98
C TYR A 344 -11.47 -13.68 -6.70
N LEU A 345 -10.94 -12.45 -6.73
CA LEU A 345 -9.65 -12.16 -7.37
C LEU A 345 -8.51 -12.97 -6.74
N GLU A 346 -8.45 -13.04 -5.42
CA GLU A 346 -7.46 -13.82 -4.68
C GLU A 346 -7.76 -15.32 -4.64
N GLY A 347 -8.98 -15.73 -4.98
CA GLY A 347 -9.42 -17.11 -4.91
C GLY A 347 -9.54 -17.64 -3.48
N ALA A 348 -10.06 -16.84 -2.57
CA ALA A 348 -10.24 -17.21 -1.17
C ALA A 348 -11.06 -18.50 -0.99
N GLN A 349 -12.03 -18.75 -1.88
CA GLN A 349 -12.85 -19.96 -1.94
C GLN A 349 -12.07 -21.25 -2.25
N LEU A 350 -10.83 -21.14 -2.77
CA LEU A 350 -9.98 -22.30 -3.06
C LEU A 350 -9.26 -22.84 -1.81
N ALA A 351 -9.28 -22.09 -0.71
CA ALA A 351 -8.68 -22.54 0.54
C ALA A 351 -9.52 -23.67 1.18
N ALA A 352 -8.91 -24.81 1.45
CA ALA A 352 -9.57 -25.94 2.11
C ALA A 352 -9.82 -25.72 3.62
N GLY A 353 -9.31 -24.64 4.19
CA GLY A 353 -9.41 -24.31 5.61
C GLY A 353 -8.76 -22.96 5.93
N VAL A 354 -8.49 -22.73 7.22
CA VAL A 354 -7.82 -21.49 7.66
C VAL A 354 -6.38 -21.48 7.17
N THR A 355 -6.02 -20.47 6.38
CA THR A 355 -4.64 -20.27 5.90
C THR A 355 -3.74 -19.83 7.04
N LYS A 356 -2.61 -20.53 7.24
CA LYS A 356 -1.57 -20.09 8.18
C LYS A 356 -1.01 -18.74 7.76
N THR A 357 -1.02 -17.78 8.68
CA THR A 357 -0.57 -16.42 8.42
C THR A 357 0.60 -16.05 9.33
N VAL A 358 1.61 -15.40 8.77
CA VAL A 358 2.78 -14.87 9.47
C VAL A 358 2.74 -13.35 9.39
N THR A 359 2.92 -12.64 10.52
CA THR A 359 3.04 -11.19 10.46
C THR A 359 4.37 -10.81 9.79
N ALA A 360 4.40 -9.76 9.02
CA ALA A 360 5.65 -9.28 8.41
C ALA A 360 6.67 -8.83 9.46
N MET A 361 6.22 -8.52 10.68
CA MET A 361 7.09 -8.16 11.80
C MET A 361 7.84 -9.36 12.35
N ASP A 362 7.23 -10.56 12.32
CA ASP A 362 7.82 -11.82 12.80
C ASP A 362 8.55 -12.59 11.70
N LEU A 363 8.46 -12.13 10.44
CA LEU A 363 8.96 -12.82 9.26
C LEU A 363 10.38 -13.35 9.42
N ALA A 364 11.29 -12.51 9.94
CA ALA A 364 12.70 -12.88 10.09
C ALA A 364 12.89 -14.02 11.09
N ASP A 365 12.22 -13.97 12.24
CA ASP A 365 12.31 -14.98 13.30
C ASP A 365 11.68 -16.29 12.85
N ARG A 366 10.55 -16.23 12.15
CA ARG A 366 9.85 -17.40 11.63
C ARG A 366 10.63 -18.08 10.49
N LEU A 367 11.24 -17.30 9.59
CA LEU A 367 12.10 -17.85 8.53
C LEU A 367 13.43 -18.40 9.04
N LEU A 368 13.90 -17.98 10.23
CA LEU A 368 15.10 -18.56 10.85
C LEU A 368 14.87 -19.99 11.38
N ASP A 369 13.62 -20.33 11.73
CA ASP A 369 13.29 -21.68 12.18
C ASP A 369 13.35 -22.68 11.02
N PRO A 370 14.31 -23.62 11.01
CA PRO A 370 14.44 -24.59 9.93
C PRO A 370 13.30 -25.62 9.92
N GLU A 371 12.56 -25.80 11.00
CA GLU A 371 11.46 -26.76 11.06
C GLU A 371 10.14 -26.13 10.59
N GLU A 372 10.03 -24.82 10.53
CA GLU A 372 8.79 -24.16 10.18
C GLU A 372 8.63 -24.00 8.67
N PHE A 373 9.60 -23.37 8.00
CA PHE A 373 9.51 -23.12 6.56
C PHE A 373 10.68 -23.74 5.79
N LYS A 374 10.33 -24.42 4.69
CA LYS A 374 11.26 -25.07 3.75
C LYS A 374 11.28 -24.40 2.38
N ALA A 375 10.27 -23.56 2.06
CA ALA A 375 10.27 -22.75 0.87
C ALA A 375 9.77 -21.33 1.16
N PHE A 376 10.32 -20.36 0.40
CA PHE A 376 9.92 -18.97 0.44
C PHE A 376 9.71 -18.46 -0.99
N LEU A 377 8.45 -18.15 -1.36
CA LEU A 377 8.06 -17.63 -2.67
C LEU A 377 7.73 -16.15 -2.54
N VAL A 378 8.46 -15.30 -3.27
CA VAL A 378 8.35 -13.83 -3.17
C VAL A 378 7.99 -13.24 -4.53
N TRP A 379 6.96 -12.41 -4.57
CA TRP A 379 6.58 -11.62 -5.76
C TRP A 379 6.06 -10.24 -5.37
N ASN A 380 6.14 -9.26 -6.28
CA ASN A 380 5.72 -7.87 -6.06
C ASN A 380 6.30 -7.19 -4.81
N THR A 381 7.40 -7.67 -4.27
CA THR A 381 8.03 -7.09 -3.09
C THR A 381 9.51 -7.42 -3.00
N ASN A 382 10.27 -6.56 -2.32
CA ASN A 382 11.69 -6.77 -2.03
C ASN A 382 11.90 -6.75 -0.50
N PRO A 383 11.55 -7.84 0.23
CA PRO A 383 11.61 -7.86 1.68
C PRO A 383 12.99 -7.57 2.25
N LEU A 384 14.08 -7.95 1.56
CA LEU A 384 15.44 -7.64 1.99
C LEU A 384 15.85 -6.16 1.83
N ALA A 385 14.94 -5.31 1.35
CA ALA A 385 15.08 -3.85 1.37
C ALA A 385 13.99 -3.16 2.18
N SER A 386 12.77 -3.74 2.27
CA SER A 386 11.59 -3.06 2.79
C SER A 386 11.09 -3.55 4.16
N CYS A 387 11.40 -4.79 4.56
CA CYS A 387 10.96 -5.32 5.86
C CYS A 387 11.89 -4.89 7.01
N SER A 388 11.35 -4.99 8.22
CA SER A 388 12.14 -4.77 9.45
C SER A 388 13.15 -5.87 9.69
N ASN A 389 14.06 -5.64 10.65
CA ASN A 389 15.03 -6.63 11.14
C ASN A 389 15.91 -7.24 10.02
N GLN A 390 16.41 -6.38 9.15
CA GLN A 390 17.15 -6.73 7.93
C GLN A 390 18.32 -7.72 8.16
N ARG A 391 19.04 -7.61 9.29
CA ARG A 391 20.14 -8.52 9.59
C ARG A 391 19.65 -9.95 9.74
N LYS A 392 18.66 -10.17 10.60
CA LYS A 392 18.08 -11.51 10.81
C LYS A 392 17.42 -12.06 9.54
N LEU A 393 16.75 -11.18 8.78
CA LEU A 393 16.10 -11.61 7.53
C LEU A 393 17.12 -12.06 6.48
N ARG A 394 18.28 -11.41 6.40
CA ARG A 394 19.39 -11.86 5.55
C ARG A 394 19.97 -13.20 6.02
N GLU A 395 20.14 -13.38 7.34
CA GLU A 395 20.54 -14.66 7.92
C GLU A 395 19.56 -15.78 7.59
N ALA A 396 18.25 -15.53 7.71
CA ALA A 396 17.21 -16.46 7.36
C ALA A 396 17.23 -16.83 5.87
N CYS A 397 17.30 -15.85 4.99
CA CYS A 397 17.34 -16.07 3.54
C CYS A 397 18.66 -16.73 3.07
N ALA A 398 19.73 -16.67 3.87
CA ALA A 398 21.00 -17.36 3.59
C ALA A 398 20.96 -18.86 3.92
N ARG A 399 19.91 -19.38 4.55
CA ARG A 399 19.76 -20.81 4.83
C ARG A 399 19.74 -21.63 3.53
N GLU A 400 20.65 -22.56 3.40
CA GLU A 400 20.75 -23.43 2.21
C GLU A 400 19.59 -24.46 2.11
N ASP A 401 18.94 -24.77 3.24
CA ASP A 401 17.77 -25.66 3.31
C ASP A 401 16.43 -24.95 3.02
N LEU A 402 16.42 -23.62 2.90
CA LEU A 402 15.26 -22.83 2.52
C LEU A 402 15.24 -22.62 1.01
N PHE A 403 14.40 -23.35 0.28
CA PHE A 403 14.26 -23.15 -1.16
C PHE A 403 13.54 -21.82 -1.46
N THR A 404 14.24 -20.87 -2.07
CA THR A 404 13.71 -19.51 -2.32
C THR A 404 13.48 -19.27 -3.81
N VAL A 405 12.26 -18.86 -4.16
CA VAL A 405 11.89 -18.38 -5.50
C VAL A 405 11.55 -16.90 -5.42
N ALA A 406 12.17 -16.08 -6.27
CA ALA A 406 11.88 -14.66 -6.39
C ALA A 406 11.37 -14.33 -7.80
N ILE A 407 10.27 -13.60 -7.88
CA ILE A 407 9.66 -13.11 -9.12
C ILE A 407 9.76 -11.60 -9.11
N ASP A 408 10.55 -11.02 -10.01
CA ASP A 408 10.81 -9.58 -10.04
C ASP A 408 11.15 -9.10 -11.46
N CYS A 409 10.97 -7.81 -11.70
CA CYS A 409 11.41 -7.16 -12.94
C CYS A 409 12.92 -6.88 -12.95
N PHE A 410 13.54 -6.77 -11.77
CA PHE A 410 14.92 -6.32 -11.58
C PHE A 410 15.69 -7.25 -10.64
N ALA A 411 17.02 -7.21 -10.74
CA ALA A 411 17.89 -7.82 -9.74
C ALA A 411 17.87 -6.97 -8.46
N THR A 412 17.29 -7.54 -7.40
CA THR A 412 17.07 -6.86 -6.11
C THR A 412 17.88 -7.51 -4.98
N ASP A 413 17.85 -6.90 -3.79
CA ASP A 413 18.46 -7.51 -2.60
C ASP A 413 17.88 -8.91 -2.33
N THR A 414 16.58 -9.09 -2.53
CA THR A 414 15.91 -10.38 -2.33
C THR A 414 16.32 -11.42 -3.37
N THR A 415 16.38 -11.05 -4.64
CA THR A 415 16.77 -11.98 -5.71
C THR A 415 18.17 -12.57 -5.50
N ARG A 416 19.10 -11.84 -4.86
CA ARG A 416 20.45 -12.34 -4.55
C ARG A 416 20.47 -13.61 -3.70
N TYR A 417 19.41 -13.86 -2.93
CA TYR A 417 19.27 -15.02 -2.04
C TYR A 417 18.38 -16.12 -2.63
N ALA A 418 17.79 -15.90 -3.81
CA ALA A 418 16.93 -16.88 -4.45
C ALA A 418 17.72 -18.05 -5.02
N ASP A 419 17.08 -19.21 -5.06
CA ASP A 419 17.56 -20.40 -5.79
C ASP A 419 17.12 -20.35 -7.25
N ILE A 420 15.89 -19.84 -7.49
CA ILE A 420 15.33 -19.58 -8.81
C ILE A 420 14.82 -18.13 -8.84
N ILE A 421 15.16 -17.42 -9.92
CA ILE A 421 14.61 -16.10 -10.22
C ILE A 421 13.77 -16.23 -11.50
N LEU A 422 12.53 -15.72 -11.46
CA LEU A 422 11.65 -15.67 -12.62
C LEU A 422 11.46 -14.20 -13.05
N PRO A 423 11.64 -13.88 -14.33
CA PRO A 423 11.52 -12.52 -14.83
C PRO A 423 10.04 -12.11 -14.95
N ALA A 424 9.65 -11.03 -14.27
CA ALA A 424 8.32 -10.48 -14.34
C ALA A 424 8.18 -9.41 -15.43
N ALA A 425 7.03 -9.40 -16.10
CA ALA A 425 6.64 -8.35 -17.02
C ALA A 425 6.37 -7.03 -16.28
N SER A 426 6.62 -5.89 -16.93
CA SER A 426 6.29 -4.56 -16.42
C SER A 426 4.91 -4.10 -16.89
N PHE A 427 4.40 -3.02 -16.30
CA PHE A 427 3.05 -2.53 -16.54
C PHE A 427 2.72 -2.15 -18.01
N LEU A 428 3.71 -1.89 -18.85
CA LEU A 428 3.51 -1.64 -20.29
C LEU A 428 3.38 -2.92 -21.13
N GLU A 429 3.51 -4.08 -20.52
CA GLU A 429 3.70 -5.38 -21.17
C GLU A 429 2.52 -6.34 -20.96
N PHE A 430 1.46 -5.91 -20.25
CA PHE A 430 0.22 -6.67 -20.06
C PHE A 430 -0.97 -5.75 -19.73
N ASP A 431 -2.18 -6.25 -19.97
CA ASP A 431 -3.42 -5.56 -19.60
C ASP A 431 -3.80 -5.87 -18.16
N ASP A 432 -4.32 -4.86 -17.43
CA ASP A 432 -4.76 -5.00 -16.05
C ASP A 432 -5.66 -3.83 -15.64
N LEU A 433 -6.13 -3.83 -14.41
CA LEU A 433 -6.81 -2.72 -13.77
C LEU A 433 -5.95 -2.15 -12.65
N THR A 434 -6.05 -0.85 -12.42
CA THR A 434 -5.39 -0.17 -11.30
C THR A 434 -6.40 0.61 -10.48
N PHE A 435 -6.12 0.83 -9.21
CA PHE A 435 -6.91 1.68 -8.35
C PHE A 435 -6.05 2.70 -7.60
N SER A 436 -6.71 3.62 -6.90
CA SER A 436 -6.08 4.64 -6.09
C SER A 436 -6.48 4.45 -4.62
N TYR A 437 -5.61 4.82 -3.71
CA TYR A 437 -5.96 4.91 -2.28
C TYR A 437 -6.68 6.21 -1.91
N PHE A 438 -6.86 7.13 -2.83
CA PHE A 438 -7.43 8.45 -2.53
C PHE A 438 -8.64 8.79 -3.39
N ASN A 439 -8.49 8.78 -4.71
CA ASN A 439 -9.57 9.14 -5.62
C ASN A 439 -10.50 7.94 -5.88
N LEU A 440 -11.70 8.22 -6.40
CA LEU A 440 -12.72 7.21 -6.68
C LEU A 440 -12.62 6.64 -8.10
N CYS A 441 -11.43 6.62 -8.70
CA CYS A 441 -11.21 6.13 -10.06
C CYS A 441 -10.62 4.73 -10.05
N VAL A 442 -11.11 3.88 -10.95
CA VAL A 442 -10.45 2.66 -11.39
C VAL A 442 -9.92 2.93 -12.79
N GLY A 443 -8.66 2.61 -13.03
CA GLY A 443 -7.99 2.88 -14.30
C GLY A 443 -7.66 1.60 -15.07
N ALA A 444 -7.80 1.64 -16.39
CA ALA A 444 -7.33 0.57 -17.26
C ALA A 444 -5.82 0.70 -17.49
N GLN A 445 -5.06 -0.34 -17.19
CA GLN A 445 -3.69 -0.50 -17.60
C GLN A 445 -3.68 -1.23 -18.94
N SER A 446 -3.17 -0.58 -19.98
CA SER A 446 -3.18 -1.15 -21.33
C SER A 446 -1.79 -1.67 -21.70
N LYS A 447 -1.73 -2.89 -22.25
CA LYS A 447 -0.54 -3.43 -22.88
C LYS A 447 -0.18 -2.58 -24.11
N VAL A 448 1.08 -2.15 -24.21
CA VAL A 448 1.57 -1.32 -25.31
C VAL A 448 2.71 -1.98 -26.08
N ARG A 449 3.31 -3.02 -25.54
CA ARG A 449 4.40 -3.79 -26.17
C ARG A 449 4.43 -5.22 -25.65
N GLU A 450 5.15 -6.09 -26.35
CA GLU A 450 5.47 -7.42 -25.84
C GLU A 450 6.41 -7.33 -24.63
N PRO A 451 6.33 -8.29 -23.68
CA PRO A 451 7.26 -8.39 -22.59
C PRO A 451 8.72 -8.45 -23.07
N MET A 452 9.63 -7.84 -22.30
CA MET A 452 11.05 -7.90 -22.59
C MET A 452 11.61 -9.30 -22.34
N GLY A 453 12.39 -9.80 -23.30
CA GLY A 453 12.99 -11.13 -23.21
C GLY A 453 11.93 -12.22 -23.05
N GLU A 454 12.07 -13.02 -22.00
CA GLU A 454 11.14 -14.10 -21.66
C GLU A 454 10.26 -13.75 -20.45
N ALA A 455 10.17 -12.46 -20.07
CA ALA A 455 9.38 -12.04 -18.91
C ALA A 455 7.89 -12.31 -19.13
N LEU A 456 7.18 -12.65 -18.04
CA LEU A 456 5.74 -12.95 -18.06
C LEU A 456 5.02 -12.14 -16.97
N PRO A 457 3.73 -11.80 -17.16
CA PRO A 457 2.90 -11.27 -16.09
C PRO A 457 2.82 -12.25 -14.92
N ASN A 458 2.71 -11.74 -13.68
CA ASN A 458 2.70 -12.61 -12.51
C ASN A 458 1.59 -13.65 -12.54
N GLN A 459 0.38 -13.28 -12.95
CA GLN A 459 -0.73 -14.23 -13.08
C GLN A 459 -0.39 -15.37 -14.03
N GLU A 460 0.29 -15.11 -15.14
CA GLU A 460 0.70 -16.18 -16.06
C GLU A 460 1.83 -17.03 -15.48
N ILE A 461 2.78 -16.44 -14.74
CA ILE A 461 3.82 -17.20 -14.03
C ILE A 461 3.18 -18.22 -13.08
N PHE A 462 2.18 -17.80 -12.32
CA PHE A 462 1.49 -18.67 -11.37
C PHE A 462 0.62 -19.73 -12.05
N ARG A 463 -0.01 -19.42 -13.20
CA ARG A 463 -0.67 -20.43 -14.06
C ARG A 463 0.32 -21.51 -14.51
N GLN A 464 1.53 -21.11 -14.93
CA GLN A 464 2.56 -22.05 -15.37
C GLN A 464 3.09 -22.91 -14.21
N ILE A 465 3.29 -22.35 -13.02
CA ILE A 465 3.65 -23.15 -11.82
C ILE A 465 2.56 -24.17 -11.52
N ALA A 466 1.28 -23.77 -11.57
CA ALA A 466 0.15 -24.67 -11.35
C ALA A 466 0.11 -25.80 -12.38
N ARG A 467 0.35 -25.52 -13.66
CA ARG A 467 0.45 -26.52 -14.74
C ARG A 467 1.60 -27.50 -14.50
N ALA A 468 2.80 -26.98 -14.12
CA ALA A 468 3.97 -27.82 -13.83
C ALA A 468 3.74 -28.73 -12.62
N MET A 469 2.97 -28.29 -11.63
CA MET A 469 2.54 -29.07 -10.48
C MET A 469 1.35 -30.01 -10.80
N LYS A 470 0.79 -29.93 -12.00
CA LYS A 470 -0.36 -30.74 -12.47
C LYS A 470 -1.60 -30.56 -11.58
N ILE A 471 -1.88 -29.34 -11.15
CA ILE A 471 -3.05 -29.03 -10.32
C ILE A 471 -4.27 -28.92 -11.23
N ASP A 472 -5.28 -29.75 -10.99
CA ASP A 472 -6.55 -29.75 -11.71
C ASP A 472 -7.57 -28.87 -10.96
N GLU A 473 -7.48 -27.55 -11.18
CA GLU A 473 -8.36 -26.54 -10.61
C GLU A 473 -8.64 -25.44 -11.65
N PRO A 474 -9.83 -25.40 -12.26
CA PRO A 474 -10.14 -24.46 -13.35
C PRO A 474 -9.88 -22.98 -13.00
N ALA A 475 -10.19 -22.58 -11.77
CA ALA A 475 -10.01 -21.19 -11.32
C ALA A 475 -8.55 -20.70 -11.36
N LEU A 476 -7.56 -21.61 -11.42
CA LEU A 476 -6.15 -21.26 -11.59
C LEU A 476 -5.78 -20.93 -13.03
N TYR A 477 -6.69 -21.16 -13.99
CA TYR A 477 -6.42 -21.05 -15.43
C TYR A 477 -7.37 -20.09 -16.14
N GLU A 478 -8.26 -19.41 -15.41
CA GLU A 478 -9.13 -18.38 -15.97
C GLU A 478 -8.30 -17.31 -16.67
N GLU A 479 -8.75 -16.87 -17.83
CA GLU A 479 -8.11 -15.83 -18.62
C GLU A 479 -8.30 -14.46 -17.93
N ASP A 480 -7.34 -13.53 -18.15
CA ASP A 480 -7.35 -12.22 -17.49
C ASP A 480 -8.66 -11.46 -17.71
N MET A 481 -9.19 -11.48 -18.94
CA MET A 481 -10.45 -10.80 -19.28
C MET A 481 -11.69 -11.48 -18.72
N GLU A 482 -11.64 -12.75 -18.37
CA GLU A 482 -12.72 -13.46 -17.68
C GLU A 482 -12.76 -13.06 -16.20
N VAL A 483 -11.58 -12.83 -15.61
CA VAL A 483 -11.46 -12.44 -14.20
C VAL A 483 -11.82 -10.98 -13.96
N ILE A 484 -11.55 -10.10 -14.94
CA ILE A 484 -11.88 -8.65 -14.86
C ILE A 484 -13.36 -8.39 -15.19
N GLY A 485 -13.95 -9.19 -16.05
CA GLY A 485 -15.29 -9.17 -16.67
C GLY A 485 -16.33 -8.70 -15.99
#